data_0869d2f959f1346d85a615feadd77dd4
#
_entry.id   0869d2f959f1346d85a615feadd77dd4
#
_cell.length_a   1.000
_cell.length_b   1.000
_cell.length_c   1.000
_cell.angle_alpha   90.00
_cell.angle_beta   90.00
_cell.angle_gamma   90.00
#
_symmetry.space_group_name_H-M   'P 1'
#
loop_
_entity.id
_entity.type
_entity.pdbx_description
1 polymer ?
#
loop_
_entity_poly.entity_id
_entity_poly.type
_entity_poly.pdbx_seq_one_letter_code
_entity_poly.pdbx_strand_id
1 'polypeptide(L)'
;PTSNDSFKVEAITKASPSLQEIRNLINVWLLSKRNYLAGLSEINLSKIVSNGLIDRTIEERQNDINKGIFKEINSQIRKIDLESQTSSRIVVLVELNYLERIIKNSGEFINETSLNPLKVKYILGFSNKSWKLVDFVSGL
;
A
#
# COMPACT_ATOMS: atom_id res chain seq x y z
N PRO A 1 -14.74 -1.98 19.35
CA PRO A 1 -14.35 -2.33 18.65
C PRO A 1 -13.72 -2.33 18.15
N THR A 2 -13.41 -2.93 18.00
CA THR A 2 -13.03 -2.22 17.41
C THR A 2 -12.46 -2.53 16.16
N SER A 3 -12.55 -1.68 15.32
CA SER A 3 -12.08 -1.80 13.98
C SER A 3 -10.62 -2.09 13.85
N ASN A 4 -9.89 -1.94 14.90
CA ASN A 4 -8.47 -2.27 14.91
C ASN A 4 -8.23 -3.75 14.69
N ASP A 5 -9.19 -4.58 15.02
CA ASP A 5 -9.07 -6.01 14.86
C ASP A 5 -9.11 -6.43 13.39
N SER A 6 -9.61 -5.56 12.52
CA SER A 6 -9.68 -5.87 11.10
C SER A 6 -8.32 -5.85 10.41
N PHE A 7 -7.29 -5.31 11.08
CA PHE A 7 -5.94 -5.24 10.52
C PHE A 7 -4.99 -6.14 11.28
N LYS A 8 -5.25 -7.43 11.24
CA LYS A 8 -4.25 -8.35 11.76
C LYS A 8 -3.10 -8.42 10.78
N VAL A 9 -1.99 -7.85 11.20
CA VAL A 9 -0.78 -7.82 10.41
C VAL A 9 0.10 -8.97 10.87
N GLU A 10 0.19 -10.00 10.07
CA GLU A 10 1.05 -11.13 10.33
C GLU A 10 2.20 -11.15 9.33
N ALA A 11 3.41 -11.38 9.85
CA ALA A 11 4.57 -11.51 9.00
C ALA A 11 4.48 -12.83 8.20
N ILE A 12 4.88 -12.78 6.93
CA ILE A 12 4.99 -13.98 6.10
C ILE A 12 6.40 -14.53 6.27
N THR A 13 6.50 -15.72 6.88
CA THR A 13 7.80 -16.33 7.20
C THR A 13 8.14 -17.51 6.30
N LYS A 14 7.24 -17.96 5.46
CA LYS A 14 7.48 -19.06 4.53
C LYS A 14 8.55 -18.71 3.51
N ALA A 15 9.37 -19.68 3.13
CA ALA A 15 10.36 -19.48 2.07
C ALA A 15 9.71 -19.12 0.73
N SER A 16 8.55 -19.69 0.44
CA SER A 16 7.82 -19.43 -0.81
C SER A 16 6.36 -19.14 -0.50
N PRO A 17 6.03 -17.88 -0.25
CA PRO A 17 4.63 -17.51 0.02
C PRO A 17 3.76 -17.72 -1.22
N SER A 18 2.50 -18.03 -1.01
CA SER A 18 1.54 -18.17 -2.11
C SER A 18 1.18 -16.80 -2.69
N LEU A 19 0.68 -16.80 -3.91
CA LEU A 19 0.21 -15.57 -4.53
C LEU A 19 -0.94 -14.94 -3.72
N GLN A 20 -1.78 -15.77 -3.09
CA GLN A 20 -2.85 -15.27 -2.23
C GLN A 20 -2.31 -14.59 -0.98
N GLU A 21 -1.24 -15.12 -0.37
CA GLU A 21 -0.61 -14.49 0.79
C GLU A 21 0.01 -13.15 0.40
N ILE A 22 0.64 -13.07 -0.76
CA ILE A 22 1.20 -11.82 -1.29
C ILE A 22 0.09 -10.81 -1.55
N ARG A 23 -1.01 -11.26 -2.17
CA ARG A 23 -2.19 -10.42 -2.41
C ARG A 23 -2.74 -9.84 -1.12
N ASN A 24 -2.86 -10.66 -0.08
CA ASN A 24 -3.35 -10.22 1.22
C ASN A 24 -2.44 -9.15 1.83
N LEU A 25 -1.13 -9.34 1.73
CA LEU A 25 -0.17 -8.37 2.23
C LEU A 25 -0.32 -7.02 1.51
N ILE A 26 -0.44 -7.05 0.19
CA ILE A 26 -0.63 -5.83 -0.61
C ILE A 26 -1.96 -5.16 -0.26
N ASN A 27 -3.02 -5.93 -0.06
CA ASN A 27 -4.32 -5.36 0.35
C ASN A 27 -4.23 -4.65 1.70
N VAL A 28 -3.52 -5.21 2.67
CA VAL A 28 -3.33 -4.57 3.97
C VAL A 28 -2.57 -3.25 3.79
N TRP A 29 -1.53 -3.25 2.97
CA TRP A 29 -0.79 -2.03 2.63
C TRP A 29 -1.70 -0.97 2.01
N LEU A 30 -2.47 -1.32 0.99
CA LEU A 30 -3.35 -0.39 0.29
C LEU A 30 -4.40 0.21 1.24
N LEU A 31 -4.98 -0.61 2.11
CA LEU A 31 -6.02 -0.17 3.03
C LEU A 31 -5.46 0.72 4.14
N SER A 32 -4.31 0.36 4.70
CA SER A 32 -3.64 1.16 5.73
C SER A 32 -3.17 2.50 5.17
N LYS A 33 -2.60 2.49 3.98
CA LYS A 33 -2.16 3.71 3.31
C LYS A 33 -3.35 4.63 3.04
N ARG A 34 -4.47 4.08 2.57
CA ARG A 34 -5.70 4.84 2.35
C ARG A 34 -6.14 5.56 3.61
N ASN A 35 -6.22 4.84 4.72
CA ASN A 35 -6.68 5.41 5.99
C ASN A 35 -5.69 6.46 6.52
N TYR A 36 -4.41 6.23 6.36
CA TYR A 36 -3.39 7.16 6.81
C TYR A 36 -3.41 8.46 5.99
N LEU A 37 -3.47 8.37 4.67
CA LEU A 37 -3.47 9.55 3.79
C LEU A 37 -4.77 10.35 3.88
N ALA A 38 -5.85 9.72 4.32
CA ALA A 38 -7.11 10.41 4.61
C ALA A 38 -7.12 11.07 6.00
N GLY A 39 -6.07 10.87 6.79
CA GLY A 39 -5.99 11.43 8.14
C GLY A 39 -6.83 10.67 9.16
N LEU A 40 -7.22 9.44 8.88
CA LEU A 40 -8.12 8.66 9.73
C LEU A 40 -7.40 7.78 10.75
N SER A 41 -6.15 7.40 10.49
CA SER A 41 -5.41 6.51 11.38
C SER A 41 -3.91 6.70 11.22
N GLU A 42 -3.15 6.22 12.20
CA GLU A 42 -1.70 6.10 12.10
C GLU A 42 -1.34 4.94 11.16
N ILE A 43 -0.10 4.92 10.69
CA ILE A 43 0.41 3.82 9.90
C ILE A 43 1.31 2.96 10.80
N ASN A 44 0.99 1.66 10.91
CA ASN A 44 1.72 0.74 11.78
C ASN A 44 1.89 -0.61 11.08
N LEU A 45 2.79 -0.64 10.09
CA LEU A 45 2.98 -1.80 9.22
C LEU A 45 4.42 -2.31 9.21
N SER A 46 5.20 -2.04 10.25
CA SER A 46 6.63 -2.38 10.26
C SER A 46 6.90 -3.88 10.12
N LYS A 47 5.92 -4.73 10.41
CA LYS A 47 6.07 -6.18 10.23
C LYS A 47 6.02 -6.62 8.77
N ILE A 48 5.36 -5.87 7.90
CA ILE A 48 5.14 -6.27 6.51
C ILE A 48 5.59 -5.25 5.49
N VAL A 49 6.01 -4.05 5.92
CA VAL A 49 6.45 -2.99 5.02
C VAL A 49 7.77 -2.44 5.52
N SER A 50 8.69 -2.17 4.60
CA SER A 50 10.00 -1.65 4.95
C SER A 50 9.90 -0.22 5.49
N ASN A 51 10.86 0.15 6.36
CA ASN A 51 10.91 1.48 6.94
C ASN A 51 11.03 2.57 5.87
N GLY A 52 11.78 2.34 4.81
CA GLY A 52 11.93 3.32 3.74
C GLY A 52 10.61 3.64 3.06
N LEU A 53 9.77 2.64 2.83
CA LEU A 53 8.48 2.82 2.21
C LEU A 53 7.50 3.52 3.15
N ILE A 54 7.55 3.17 4.43
CA ILE A 54 6.76 3.84 5.46
C ILE A 54 7.16 5.32 5.55
N ASP A 55 8.45 5.62 5.56
CA ASP A 55 8.95 6.99 5.66
C ASP A 55 8.50 7.84 4.48
N ARG A 56 8.52 7.29 3.26
CA ARG A 56 8.01 8.00 2.07
C ARG A 56 6.54 8.34 2.20
N THR A 57 5.76 7.44 2.78
CA THR A 57 4.32 7.64 2.97
C THR A 57 4.06 8.70 4.04
N ILE A 58 4.84 8.70 5.11
CA ILE A 58 4.77 9.73 6.16
C ILE A 58 5.11 11.11 5.58
N GLU A 59 6.13 11.17 4.73
CA GLU A 59 6.51 12.42 4.06
C GLU A 59 5.38 12.91 3.14
N GLU A 60 4.75 12.03 2.39
CA GLU A 60 3.60 12.39 1.55
C GLU A 60 2.48 13.00 2.38
N ARG A 61 2.13 12.37 3.51
CA ARG A 61 1.09 12.89 4.39
C ARG A 61 1.48 14.24 4.99
N GLN A 62 2.76 14.40 5.39
CA GLN A 62 3.23 15.67 5.95
C GLN A 62 3.13 16.80 4.92
N ASN A 63 3.46 16.53 3.66
CA ASN A 63 3.30 17.50 2.59
C ASN A 63 1.85 17.89 2.40
N ASP A 64 0.93 16.93 2.49
CA ASP A 64 -0.51 17.22 2.39
C ASP A 64 -0.99 18.07 3.57
N ILE A 65 -0.53 17.77 4.77
CA ILE A 65 -0.86 18.58 5.96
C ILE A 65 -0.40 20.01 5.76
N ASN A 66 0.82 20.20 5.26
CA ASN A 66 1.36 21.55 5.04
C ASN A 66 0.57 22.32 3.99
N LYS A 67 -0.08 21.62 3.06
CA LYS A 67 -0.93 22.24 2.03
C LYS A 67 -2.39 22.38 2.47
N GLY A 68 -2.74 21.90 3.64
CA GLY A 68 -4.12 21.94 4.13
C GLY A 68 -5.06 21.02 3.38
N ILE A 69 -4.56 19.89 2.90
CA ILE A 69 -5.34 18.90 2.13
C ILE A 69 -5.21 17.50 2.71
N PHE A 70 -6.08 16.62 2.26
CA PHE A 70 -5.92 15.18 2.46
C PHE A 70 -6.36 14.45 1.19
N LYS A 71 -6.04 13.16 1.11
CA LYS A 71 -6.37 12.32 -0.04
C LYS A 71 -7.35 11.23 0.35
N GLU A 72 -8.38 11.06 -0.47
CA GLU A 72 -9.26 9.91 -0.40
C GLU A 72 -8.89 8.99 -1.54
N ILE A 73 -8.35 7.81 -1.22
CA ILE A 73 -7.87 6.86 -2.21
C ILE A 73 -8.68 5.58 -2.10
N ASN A 74 -9.13 5.07 -3.23
CA ASN A 74 -9.77 3.76 -3.31
C ASN A 74 -9.02 2.93 -4.34
N SER A 75 -8.44 1.83 -3.90
CA SER A 75 -7.66 0.93 -4.74
C SER A 75 -8.18 -0.49 -4.57
N GLN A 76 -8.50 -1.16 -5.68
CA GLN A 76 -8.94 -2.54 -5.66
C GLN A 76 -8.09 -3.35 -6.61
N ILE A 77 -7.56 -4.48 -6.14
CA ILE A 77 -6.78 -5.38 -6.98
C ILE A 77 -7.73 -6.10 -7.93
N ARG A 78 -7.52 -5.90 -9.24
CA ARG A 78 -8.25 -6.61 -10.29
C ARG A 78 -7.52 -7.87 -10.71
N LYS A 79 -6.19 -7.79 -10.76
CA LYS A 79 -5.37 -8.86 -11.29
C LYS A 79 -4.02 -8.80 -10.60
N ILE A 80 -3.45 -9.97 -10.30
CA ILE A 80 -2.10 -10.08 -9.76
C ILE A 80 -1.41 -11.25 -10.42
N ASP A 81 -0.20 -11.01 -10.91
CA ASP A 81 0.64 -12.02 -11.58
C ASP A 81 2.04 -12.01 -10.99
N LEU A 82 2.60 -13.19 -10.81
CA LEU A 82 4.00 -13.32 -10.39
C LEU A 82 4.89 -13.03 -11.59
N GLU A 83 5.81 -12.06 -11.45
CA GLU A 83 6.79 -11.79 -12.49
C GLU A 83 8.08 -12.58 -12.26
N SER A 84 8.59 -12.57 -11.03
CA SER A 84 9.81 -13.30 -10.69
C SER A 84 9.85 -13.63 -9.21
N GLN A 85 10.59 -14.68 -8.86
CA GLN A 85 10.77 -15.08 -7.48
C GLN A 85 12.13 -15.72 -7.30
N THR A 86 12.88 -15.23 -6.31
CA THR A 86 14.11 -15.85 -5.83
C THR A 86 13.93 -16.11 -4.34
N SER A 87 14.95 -16.63 -3.68
CA SER A 87 14.90 -16.87 -2.23
C SER A 87 14.84 -15.58 -1.40
N SER A 88 15.18 -14.42 -2.00
CA SER A 88 15.24 -13.15 -1.27
C SER A 88 14.39 -12.04 -1.88
N ARG A 89 13.77 -12.27 -3.04
CA ARG A 89 13.04 -11.23 -3.74
C ARG A 89 11.88 -11.80 -4.54
N ILE A 90 10.73 -11.15 -4.42
CA ILE A 90 9.54 -11.47 -5.22
C ILE A 90 9.09 -10.19 -5.91
N VAL A 91 8.76 -10.30 -7.19
CA VAL A 91 8.18 -9.19 -7.96
C VAL A 91 6.84 -9.66 -8.51
N VAL A 92 5.80 -8.87 -8.23
CA VAL A 92 4.46 -9.13 -8.76
C VAL A 92 3.96 -7.93 -9.55
N LEU A 93 3.21 -8.21 -10.61
CA LEU A 93 2.53 -7.21 -11.41
C LEU A 93 1.08 -7.17 -11.00
N VAL A 94 0.58 -5.99 -10.66
CA VAL A 94 -0.77 -5.81 -10.15
C VAL A 94 -1.49 -4.78 -11.01
N GLU A 95 -2.75 -5.09 -11.34
CA GLU A 95 -3.64 -4.11 -11.95
C GLU A 95 -4.67 -3.69 -10.91
N LEU A 96 -4.77 -2.39 -10.70
CA LEU A 96 -5.69 -1.81 -9.74
C LEU A 96 -6.78 -1.01 -10.45
N ASN A 97 -8.00 -1.07 -9.91
CA ASN A 97 -8.95 0.00 -10.13
C ASN A 97 -8.59 1.09 -9.12
N TYR A 98 -8.23 2.26 -9.60
CA TYR A 98 -7.66 3.31 -8.76
C TYR A 98 -8.44 4.61 -8.90
N LEU A 99 -8.84 5.16 -7.75
CA LEU A 99 -9.48 6.47 -7.67
C LEU A 99 -8.80 7.27 -6.56
N GLU A 100 -8.38 8.47 -6.87
CA GLU A 100 -7.79 9.38 -5.88
C GLU A 100 -8.49 10.72 -5.95
N ARG A 101 -8.93 11.22 -4.80
CA ARG A 101 -9.50 12.56 -4.66
C ARG A 101 -8.65 13.39 -3.72
N ILE A 102 -8.39 14.64 -4.10
CA ILE A 102 -7.70 15.60 -3.26
C ILE A 102 -8.75 16.56 -2.72
N ILE A 103 -8.80 16.69 -1.38
CA ILE A 103 -9.83 17.44 -0.68
C ILE A 103 -9.18 18.37 0.32
N LYS A 104 -9.62 19.63 0.35
CA LYS A 104 -9.16 20.58 1.37
C LYS A 104 -9.71 20.19 2.74
N ASN A 105 -9.00 20.57 3.79
CA ASN A 105 -9.46 20.31 5.15
C ASN A 105 -10.84 20.93 5.44
N SER A 106 -11.24 21.95 4.67
CA SER A 106 -12.59 22.53 4.73
C SER A 106 -13.66 21.63 4.15
N GLY A 107 -13.27 20.55 3.44
CA GLY A 107 -14.19 19.68 2.74
C GLY A 107 -14.35 20.01 1.27
N GLU A 108 -13.72 21.06 0.79
CA GLU A 108 -13.83 21.45 -0.62
C GLU A 108 -13.04 20.48 -1.50
N PHE A 109 -13.69 19.95 -2.54
CA PHE A 109 -13.10 19.08 -3.54
C PHE A 109 -12.17 19.88 -4.45
N ILE A 110 -10.95 19.36 -4.67
CA ILE A 110 -9.97 20.02 -5.56
C ILE A 110 -9.82 19.27 -6.86
N ASN A 111 -9.55 17.96 -6.80
CA ASN A 111 -9.17 17.19 -7.97
C ASN A 111 -9.46 15.70 -7.80
N GLU A 112 -9.63 15.01 -8.92
CA GLU A 112 -9.86 13.57 -8.94
C GLU A 112 -9.03 12.95 -10.05
N THR A 113 -8.41 11.81 -9.74
CA THR A 113 -7.68 11.00 -10.72
C THR A 113 -8.27 9.59 -10.69
N SER A 114 -8.67 9.09 -11.86
CA SER A 114 -9.22 7.74 -12.00
C SER A 114 -8.39 6.98 -13.03
N LEU A 115 -7.87 5.82 -12.66
CA LEU A 115 -7.06 4.97 -13.52
C LEU A 115 -7.57 3.53 -13.43
N ASN A 116 -8.06 3.01 -14.55
CA ASN A 116 -8.64 1.67 -14.64
C ASN A 116 -8.14 0.95 -15.90
N PRO A 117 -7.02 0.21 -15.82
CA PRO A 117 -6.26 -0.06 -14.60
C PRO A 117 -5.10 0.90 -14.36
N LEU A 118 -4.69 1.00 -13.12
CA LEU A 118 -3.35 1.47 -12.76
C LEU A 118 -2.49 0.22 -12.62
N LYS A 119 -1.41 0.16 -13.38
CA LYS A 119 -0.47 -0.97 -13.32
C LYS A 119 0.64 -0.64 -12.34
N VAL A 120 0.87 -1.53 -11.39
CA VAL A 120 1.87 -1.35 -10.35
C VAL A 120 2.70 -2.62 -10.23
N LYS A 121 4.02 -2.44 -10.19
CA LYS A 121 4.95 -3.50 -9.87
C LYS A 121 5.28 -3.39 -8.38
N TYR A 122 4.98 -4.44 -7.62
CA TYR A 122 5.32 -4.50 -6.20
C TYR A 122 6.52 -5.42 -6.00
N ILE A 123 7.43 -4.98 -5.15
CA ILE A 123 8.68 -5.71 -4.87
C ILE A 123 8.68 -6.07 -3.40
N LEU A 124 8.83 -7.37 -3.11
CA LEU A 124 8.98 -7.87 -1.76
C LEU A 124 10.40 -8.37 -1.56
N GLY A 125 10.94 -8.12 -0.39
CA GLY A 125 12.26 -8.59 0.02
C GLY A 125 12.16 -9.47 1.25
N PHE A 126 13.01 -10.51 1.32
CA PHE A 126 13.09 -11.38 2.49
C PHE A 126 14.30 -10.99 3.32
N SER A 127 14.06 -10.58 4.56
CA SER A 127 15.11 -10.26 5.51
C SER A 127 14.57 -10.45 6.92
N ASN A 128 15.47 -10.79 7.86
CA ASN A 128 15.06 -11.05 9.24
C ASN A 128 13.94 -12.08 9.33
N LYS A 129 14.03 -13.12 8.50
CA LYS A 129 13.12 -14.28 8.49
C LYS A 129 11.69 -13.97 8.06
N SER A 130 11.46 -12.84 7.40
CA SER A 130 10.11 -12.52 6.89
C SER A 130 10.17 -11.71 5.61
N TRP A 131 9.06 -11.75 4.87
CA TRP A 131 8.87 -10.96 3.66
C TRP A 131 8.27 -9.61 4.01
N LYS A 132 8.81 -8.55 3.38
CA LYS A 132 8.26 -7.21 3.51
C LYS A 132 8.10 -6.59 2.14
N LEU A 133 7.06 -5.78 1.99
CA LEU A 133 6.94 -4.92 0.82
C LEU A 133 8.04 -3.86 0.94
N VAL A 134 8.94 -3.81 -0.03
CA VAL A 134 10.10 -2.91 0.03
C VAL A 134 10.02 -1.76 -0.96
N ASP A 135 9.26 -1.94 -2.06
CA ASP A 135 9.12 -0.88 -3.06
C ASP A 135 7.94 -1.16 -3.98
N PHE A 136 7.52 -0.14 -4.70
CA PHE A 136 6.59 -0.28 -5.81
C PHE A 136 6.88 0.77 -6.88
N VAL A 137 6.53 0.42 -8.12
CA VAL A 137 6.66 1.30 -9.27
C VAL A 137 5.34 1.31 -10.01
N SER A 138 4.76 2.47 -10.24
CA SER A 138 3.50 2.61 -10.96
C SER A 138 3.71 3.27 -12.33
N GLY A 139 2.67 3.26 -13.16
CA GLY A 139 2.72 3.90 -14.46
C GLY A 139 3.47 3.10 -15.51
N LEU A 140 3.46 1.79 -15.39
CA LEU A 140 4.15 0.88 -16.33
C LEU A 140 3.41 0.77 -17.67
#